data_a4665eb42fe20cf38dc5ce6227e73c59
#
_entry.id   a4665eb42fe20cf38dc5ce6227e73c59
#
_cell.length_a   1.000
_cell.length_b   1.000
_cell.length_c   1.000
_cell.angle_alpha   90.00
_cell.angle_beta   90.00
_cell.angle_gamma   90.00
#
_symmetry.space_group_name_H-M   'P 1'
#
loop_
_entity.id
_entity.type
_entity.pdbx_description
1 polymer ?
#
loop_
_entity_poly.entity_id
_entity_poly.type
_entity_poly.pdbx_seq_one_letter_code
_entity_poly.pdbx_strand_id
1 'polypeptide(L)'
;MAGYVNIPWYSTGFRGDALEKGLGEIAPVAMRYGATSYAVYRSRDDRYRFQQFAHFAKHIDWERYWYGPEMTDFRVRYSSWYQIPVLYGWWDRTAAGSIEGEPVLPVAPNGLPGDGPNGHVGDTPNGQPSDAPTPHYV
;
A
#
# COMPACT_ATOMS: atom_id res chain seq x y z
N MET A 1 -0.22 4.03 20.07
CA MET A 1 1.12 4.02 19.51
C MET A 1 1.05 4.01 18.00
N ALA A 2 1.76 4.92 17.36
CA ALA A 2 1.72 5.04 15.92
C ALA A 2 2.44 3.87 15.26
N GLY A 3 1.99 3.53 14.07
CA GLY A 3 2.64 2.48 13.31
C GLY A 3 2.12 2.39 11.90
N TYR A 4 2.76 1.55 11.12
CA TYR A 4 2.38 1.25 9.75
C TYR A 4 1.74 -0.11 9.69
N VAL A 5 0.60 -0.19 9.03
CA VAL A 5 -0.02 -1.46 8.75
C VAL A 5 0.40 -1.88 7.35
N ASN A 6 0.71 -3.15 7.19
CA ASN A 6 0.94 -3.75 5.88
C ASN A 6 -0.07 -4.86 5.69
N ILE A 7 -0.83 -4.77 4.61
CA ILE A 7 -1.79 -5.81 4.25
C ILE A 7 -1.35 -6.37 2.90
N PRO A 8 -0.80 -7.59 2.90
CA PRO A 8 -0.45 -8.24 1.64
C PRO A 8 -1.68 -8.91 1.05
N TRP A 9 -1.97 -8.59 -0.20
CA TRP A 9 -3.07 -9.19 -0.93
C TRP A 9 -2.49 -10.01 -2.08
N TYR A 10 -3.06 -11.15 -2.34
CA TYR A 10 -2.67 -11.95 -3.49
C TYR A 10 -3.91 -12.32 -4.27
N SER A 11 -4.00 -11.86 -5.52
CA SER A 11 -5.22 -12.06 -6.28
C SER A 11 -5.32 -13.50 -6.78
N THR A 12 -6.54 -13.94 -7.01
CA THR A 12 -6.80 -15.19 -7.68
C THR A 12 -6.61 -15.01 -9.19
N GLY A 13 -6.61 -16.10 -9.94
CA GLY A 13 -6.32 -16.06 -11.35
C GLY A 13 -7.24 -15.13 -12.12
N PHE A 14 -6.65 -14.31 -12.99
CA PHE A 14 -7.37 -13.38 -13.85
C PHE A 14 -8.14 -12.29 -13.12
N ARG A 15 -7.88 -12.12 -11.82
CA ARG A 15 -8.59 -11.10 -11.01
C ARG A 15 -7.69 -9.97 -10.56
N GLY A 16 -6.42 -9.93 -11.04
CA GLY A 16 -5.47 -8.91 -10.60
C GLY A 16 -5.94 -7.50 -10.88
N ASP A 17 -6.43 -7.22 -12.08
CA ASP A 17 -6.87 -5.87 -12.41
C ASP A 17 -8.12 -5.47 -11.63
N ALA A 18 -9.03 -6.42 -11.43
CA ALA A 18 -10.22 -6.15 -10.64
C ALA A 18 -9.86 -5.88 -9.18
N LEU A 19 -8.92 -6.63 -8.63
CA LEU A 19 -8.48 -6.41 -7.26
C LEU A 19 -7.77 -5.08 -7.14
N GLU A 20 -6.96 -4.70 -8.12
CA GLU A 20 -6.31 -3.39 -8.12
C GLU A 20 -7.34 -2.27 -8.00
N LYS A 21 -8.41 -2.35 -8.79
CA LYS A 21 -9.46 -1.35 -8.75
C LYS A 21 -10.13 -1.33 -7.38
N GLY A 22 -10.44 -2.51 -6.84
CA GLY A 22 -11.08 -2.59 -5.52
C GLY A 22 -10.20 -2.03 -4.42
N LEU A 23 -8.90 -2.32 -4.47
CA LEU A 23 -7.99 -1.79 -3.47
C LEU A 23 -7.86 -0.27 -3.58
N GLY A 24 -7.92 0.27 -4.80
CA GLY A 24 -7.92 1.71 -5.00
C GLY A 24 -9.14 2.40 -4.41
N GLU A 25 -10.21 1.65 -4.18
CA GLU A 25 -11.42 2.17 -3.55
C GLU A 25 -11.41 2.02 -2.04
N ILE A 26 -10.90 0.89 -1.54
CA ILE A 26 -10.95 0.62 -0.10
C ILE A 26 -9.78 1.23 0.67
N ALA A 27 -8.62 1.38 0.03
CA ALA A 27 -7.45 1.90 0.73
C ALA A 27 -7.64 3.34 1.21
N PRO A 28 -8.20 4.26 0.40
CA PRO A 28 -8.41 5.64 0.90
C PRO A 28 -9.38 5.72 2.07
N VAL A 29 -10.25 4.74 2.24
CA VAL A 29 -11.20 4.74 3.34
C VAL A 29 -10.49 4.76 4.68
N ALA A 30 -9.27 4.22 4.74
CA ALA A 30 -8.47 4.25 5.96
C ALA A 30 -8.33 5.68 6.51
N MET A 31 -8.30 6.68 5.63
CA MET A 31 -8.15 8.07 6.05
C MET A 31 -9.33 8.53 6.90
N ARG A 32 -10.51 7.98 6.65
CA ARG A 32 -11.69 8.32 7.46
C ARG A 32 -11.64 7.67 8.84
N TYR A 33 -10.75 6.72 9.03
CA TYR A 33 -10.58 6.01 10.30
C TYR A 33 -9.35 6.47 11.07
N GLY A 34 -8.69 7.54 10.59
CA GLY A 34 -7.56 8.09 11.31
C GLY A 34 -6.21 7.81 10.70
N ALA A 35 -6.15 7.15 9.56
CA ALA A 35 -4.88 7.00 8.88
C ALA A 35 -4.40 8.35 8.39
N THR A 36 -3.10 8.59 8.49
CA THR A 36 -2.50 9.83 8.03
C THR A 36 -1.94 9.69 6.62
N SER A 37 -1.80 8.46 6.14
CA SER A 37 -1.34 8.21 4.78
C SER A 37 -1.67 6.79 4.41
N TYR A 38 -1.69 6.53 3.12
CA TYR A 38 -1.84 5.17 2.61
C TYR A 38 -1.15 5.05 1.27
N ALA A 39 -0.87 3.81 0.88
CA ALA A 39 -0.35 3.52 -0.44
C ALA A 39 -0.69 2.08 -0.80
N VAL A 40 -0.87 1.82 -2.09
CA VAL A 40 -1.07 0.47 -2.60
C VAL A 40 -0.05 0.26 -3.69
N TYR A 41 0.68 -0.84 -3.59
CA TYR A 41 1.69 -1.20 -4.57
C TYR A 41 1.31 -2.52 -5.20
N ARG A 42 1.53 -2.63 -6.49
CA ARG A 42 1.37 -3.89 -7.21
C ARG A 42 2.74 -4.33 -7.72
N SER A 43 3.09 -5.57 -7.46
CA SER A 43 4.40 -6.10 -7.86
C SER A 43 4.53 -6.10 -9.38
N ARG A 44 5.69 -5.73 -9.88
CA ARG A 44 6.00 -5.87 -11.30
C ARG A 44 6.46 -7.27 -11.65
N ASP A 45 7.03 -7.95 -10.67
CA ASP A 45 7.54 -9.31 -10.88
C ASP A 45 6.44 -10.35 -10.78
N ASP A 46 5.44 -10.09 -9.95
CA ASP A 46 4.31 -10.97 -9.77
C ASP A 46 3.05 -10.12 -9.76
N ARG A 47 2.38 -10.04 -10.91
CA ARG A 47 1.25 -9.13 -11.11
C ARG A 47 0.02 -9.50 -10.28
N TYR A 48 0.05 -10.60 -9.56
CA TYR A 48 -1.03 -10.98 -8.65
C TYR A 48 -0.79 -10.52 -7.22
N ARG A 49 0.39 -9.97 -6.93
CA ARG A 49 0.77 -9.60 -5.58
C ARG A 49 0.61 -8.10 -5.37
N PHE A 50 -0.06 -7.74 -4.27
CA PHE A 50 -0.27 -6.35 -3.89
C PHE A 50 0.16 -6.14 -2.45
N GLN A 51 0.58 -4.92 -2.14
CA GLN A 51 0.91 -4.52 -0.78
C GLN A 51 0.13 -3.24 -0.49
N GLN A 52 -0.67 -3.26 0.56
CA GLN A 52 -1.39 -2.09 1.02
C GLN A 52 -0.76 -1.61 2.32
N PHE A 53 -0.40 -0.33 2.36
CA PHE A 53 0.18 0.28 3.55
C PHE A 53 -0.72 1.42 4.02
N ALA A 54 -0.75 1.62 5.33
CA ALA A 54 -1.41 2.78 5.91
C ALA A 54 -0.72 3.10 7.23
N HIS A 55 -0.64 4.40 7.53
CA HIS A 55 -0.07 4.86 8.79
C HIS A 55 -1.18 5.32 9.71
N PHE A 56 -1.22 4.77 10.92
CA PHE A 56 -2.19 5.15 11.93
C PHE A 56 -1.47 5.66 13.18
N ALA A 57 -1.98 6.74 13.74
CA ALA A 57 -1.44 7.24 14.99
C ALA A 57 -1.76 6.31 16.16
N LYS A 58 -2.87 5.56 16.04
CA LYS A 58 -3.33 4.68 17.12
C LYS A 58 -3.68 3.32 16.55
N HIS A 59 -3.26 2.27 17.24
CA HIS A 59 -3.57 0.91 16.81
C HIS A 59 -5.08 0.66 16.75
N ILE A 60 -5.84 1.26 17.68
CA ILE A 60 -7.29 1.06 17.69
C ILE A 60 -7.94 1.58 16.42
N ASP A 61 -7.39 2.62 15.81
CA ASP A 61 -7.95 3.16 14.57
C ASP A 61 -7.76 2.18 13.43
N TRP A 62 -6.63 1.47 13.40
CA TRP A 62 -6.42 0.40 12.44
C TRP A 62 -7.47 -0.70 12.61
N GLU A 63 -7.73 -1.10 13.86
CA GLU A 63 -8.74 -2.13 14.12
C GLU A 63 -10.12 -1.68 13.69
N ARG A 64 -10.45 -0.41 13.92
CA ARG A 64 -11.73 0.12 13.48
C ARG A 64 -11.87 0.09 11.96
N TYR A 65 -10.79 0.38 11.25
CA TYR A 65 -10.79 0.30 9.79
C TYR A 65 -10.99 -1.14 9.33
N TRP A 66 -10.20 -2.07 9.90
CA TRP A 66 -10.21 -3.46 9.45
C TRP A 66 -11.55 -4.13 9.74
N TYR A 67 -12.12 -3.87 10.91
CA TYR A 67 -13.39 -4.46 11.31
C TYR A 67 -14.59 -3.57 11.00
N GLY A 68 -14.36 -2.42 10.39
CA GLY A 68 -15.44 -1.50 10.04
C GLY A 68 -16.28 -2.00 8.88
N PRO A 69 -17.43 -1.35 8.67
CA PRO A 69 -18.38 -1.83 7.68
C PRO A 69 -17.83 -1.81 6.25
N GLU A 70 -17.04 -0.81 5.90
CA GLU A 70 -16.55 -0.70 4.53
C GLU A 70 -15.58 -1.83 4.19
N MET A 71 -14.60 -2.08 5.08
CA MET A 71 -13.63 -3.15 4.84
C MET A 71 -14.28 -4.52 4.95
N THR A 72 -15.22 -4.68 5.87
CA THR A 72 -15.96 -5.94 6.00
C THR A 72 -16.76 -6.21 4.73
N ASP A 73 -17.45 -5.20 4.22
CA ASP A 73 -18.20 -5.33 2.98
C ASP A 73 -17.27 -5.65 1.81
N PHE A 74 -16.13 -4.98 1.75
CA PHE A 74 -15.14 -5.24 0.71
C PHE A 74 -14.70 -6.70 0.74
N ARG A 75 -14.33 -7.20 1.92
CA ARG A 75 -13.83 -8.57 2.03
C ARG A 75 -14.91 -9.61 1.67
N VAL A 76 -16.15 -9.32 2.01
CA VAL A 76 -17.24 -10.22 1.64
C VAL A 76 -17.52 -10.16 0.13
N ARG A 77 -17.61 -8.95 -0.40
CA ARG A 77 -17.96 -8.76 -1.80
C ARG A 77 -16.92 -9.33 -2.75
N TYR A 78 -15.65 -9.18 -2.39
CA TYR A 78 -14.55 -9.57 -3.27
C TYR A 78 -13.81 -10.81 -2.76
N SER A 79 -14.47 -11.64 -1.95
CA SER A 79 -13.81 -12.78 -1.30
C SER A 79 -13.23 -13.78 -2.29
N SER A 80 -13.77 -13.85 -3.51
CA SER A 80 -13.23 -14.77 -4.52
C SER A 80 -12.08 -14.17 -5.32
N TRP A 81 -11.73 -12.90 -5.08
CA TRP A 81 -10.71 -12.20 -5.86
C TRP A 81 -9.35 -12.23 -5.20
N TYR A 82 -9.26 -12.65 -3.96
CA TYR A 82 -7.98 -12.70 -3.26
C TYR A 82 -7.87 -13.99 -2.47
N GLN A 83 -6.63 -14.37 -2.20
CA GLN A 83 -6.34 -15.60 -1.48
C GLN A 83 -6.30 -15.35 0.02
N ILE A 84 -6.70 -16.34 0.78
CA ILE A 84 -6.65 -16.32 2.23
C ILE A 84 -5.61 -17.32 2.70
N PRO A 85 -5.03 -17.10 3.89
CA PRO A 85 -5.30 -16.02 4.82
C PRO A 85 -4.61 -14.72 4.40
N VAL A 86 -5.18 -13.60 4.83
CA VAL A 86 -4.55 -12.29 4.63
C VAL A 86 -3.74 -11.99 5.88
N LEU A 87 -2.44 -11.97 5.75
CA LEU A 87 -1.53 -11.91 6.90
C LEU A 87 -1.01 -10.49 7.07
N TYR A 88 -1.86 -9.63 7.60
CA TYR A 88 -1.46 -8.25 7.86
C TYR A 88 -0.55 -8.14 9.07
N GLY A 89 0.20 -7.05 9.15
CA GLY A 89 1.12 -6.81 10.24
C GLY A 89 1.17 -5.35 10.63
N TRP A 90 1.63 -5.11 11.85
CA TRP A 90 1.82 -3.78 12.42
C TRP A 90 3.31 -3.55 12.53
N TRP A 91 3.80 -2.46 11.91
CA TRP A 91 5.22 -2.26 11.69
C TRP A 91 5.68 -0.92 12.24
N ASP A 92 6.93 -0.90 12.73
CA ASP A 92 7.61 0.33 13.08
C ASP A 92 8.44 0.78 11.90
N ARG A 93 8.37 2.08 11.59
CA ARG A 93 9.29 2.64 10.60
C ARG A 93 10.60 2.92 11.33
N THR A 94 11.65 2.20 10.97
CA THR A 94 12.93 2.36 11.65
C THR A 94 13.86 3.30 10.91
N ALA A 95 13.60 3.57 9.65
CA ALA A 95 14.38 4.52 8.87
C ALA A 95 13.54 5.02 7.71
N ALA A 96 13.81 6.24 7.29
CA ALA A 96 13.14 6.82 6.14
C ALA A 96 13.95 7.98 5.61
N GLY A 97 13.71 8.32 4.37
CA GLY A 97 14.33 9.46 3.74
C GLY A 97 13.67 9.75 2.43
N SER A 98 13.90 10.97 1.92
CA SER A 98 13.36 11.34 0.62
C SER A 98 14.20 12.47 0.06
N ILE A 99 14.14 12.65 -1.25
CA ILE A 99 14.71 13.82 -1.87
C ILE A 99 13.73 14.97 -1.66
N GLU A 100 14.25 16.17 -1.51
CA GLU A 100 13.41 17.33 -1.26
C GLU A 100 12.28 17.41 -2.26
N GLY A 101 11.07 17.65 -1.76
CA GLY A 101 9.88 17.75 -2.58
C GLY A 101 9.20 16.42 -2.82
N GLU A 102 9.84 15.35 -2.45
CA GLU A 102 9.28 14.03 -2.64
C GLU A 102 8.77 13.49 -1.33
N PRO A 103 7.49 13.09 -1.26
CA PRO A 103 6.93 12.64 0.02
C PRO A 103 7.58 11.34 0.46
N VAL A 104 7.75 11.22 1.78
CA VAL A 104 8.16 9.95 2.37
C VAL A 104 6.90 9.17 2.62
N LEU A 105 6.61 8.24 1.74
CA LEU A 105 5.40 7.43 1.83
C LEU A 105 5.64 6.26 2.77
N PRO A 106 4.56 5.63 3.24
CA PRO A 106 4.69 4.37 3.97
C PRO A 106 5.03 3.26 2.98
N VAL A 107 6.17 3.38 2.37
CA VAL A 107 6.63 2.42 1.40
C VAL A 107 7.12 1.20 2.11
N ALA A 108 7.75 0.31 1.39
CA ALA A 108 8.21 -0.94 1.94
C ALA A 108 8.83 -0.72 3.31
N PRO A 109 8.50 -1.54 4.30
CA PRO A 109 8.95 -1.33 5.66
C PRO A 109 10.44 -1.25 5.83
N ASN A 110 11.19 -1.79 4.94
CA ASN A 110 12.64 -1.69 5.03
C ASN A 110 13.14 -0.55 4.21
N GLY A 111 12.29 0.39 3.96
CA GLY A 111 12.74 1.62 3.41
C GLY A 111 13.13 1.61 2.00
N LEU A 112 12.55 1.02 1.15
CA LEU A 112 12.86 1.29 -0.21
C LEU A 112 11.87 2.25 -0.81
N PRO A 113 12.10 3.09 -1.30
CA PRO A 113 11.15 4.04 -1.86
C PRO A 113 10.92 3.87 -3.34
N GLY A 114 11.76 3.73 -3.06
CA GLY A 114 11.70 3.83 -3.55
C GLY A 114 11.79 3.81 -4.30
N ASP A 115 12.06 3.81 -4.75
CA ASP A 115 12.35 4.04 -5.12
C ASP A 115 12.46 4.52 -5.34
N GLY A 116 12.83 4.59 -5.60
CA GLY A 116 12.91 5.45 -5.67
C GLY A 116 12.88 5.96 -6.16
N PRO A 117 13.40 6.30 -6.46
CA PRO A 117 13.41 6.98 -6.86
C PRO A 117 13.17 7.02 -7.25
N ASN A 118 13.40 6.96 -7.62
CA ASN A 118 13.24 7.14 -7.71
C ASN A 118 12.69 7.10 -7.97
N GLY A 119 12.84 7.03 -8.48
CA GLY A 119 12.46 7.47 -8.36
C GLY A 119 12.09 7.51 -8.89
N HIS A 120 12.35 7.89 -9.22
CA HIS A 120 12.15 8.34 -9.35
C HIS A 120 11.71 8.41 -9.90
N VAL A 121 11.50 8.72 -10.12
CA VAL A 121 11.28 9.19 -10.26
C VAL A 121 10.98 9.37 -10.89
N GLY A 122 11.02 9.52 -11.55
CA GLY A 122 10.86 10.02 -11.76
C GLY A 122 10.56 10.03 -12.54
N ASP A 123 10.52 10.54 -12.97
CA ASP A 123 10.56 10.92 -13.30
C ASP A 123 10.31 11.06 -13.93
N THR A 124 9.94 11.38 -14.02
CA THR A 124 10.10 11.88 -14.27
C THR A 124 9.95 12.07 -14.84
N PRO A 125 9.94 12.43 -15.23
CA PRO A 125 10.09 12.84 -15.55
C PRO A 125 9.84 12.61 -15.79
N ASN A 126 9.90 12.47 -16.02
CA ASN A 126 9.99 12.20 -15.68
C ASN A 126 9.36 11.72 -15.59
N GLY A 127 9.08 11.62 -15.84
CA GLY A 127 8.87 11.60 -15.33
C GLY A 127 8.44 11.00 -15.41
N GLN A 128 8.62 10.91 -15.64
CA GLN A 128 8.63 10.58 -15.45
C GLN A 128 8.43 10.11 -15.28
N PRO A 129 8.34 10.18 -15.61
CA PRO A 129 8.58 9.82 -15.32
C PRO A 129 8.74 9.21 -15.34
N SER A 130 8.75 9.11 -15.54
CA SER A 130 9.27 8.62 -15.18
C SER A 130 9.88 7.98 -15.15
N ASP A 131 10.12 7.95 -15.42
CA ASP A 131 10.90 7.36 -15.03
C ASP A 131 11.57 6.95 -14.39
N ALA A 132 11.52 6.79 -14.26
CA ALA A 132 12.17 6.45 -13.35
C ALA A 132 12.65 6.05 -12.64
N PRO A 133 12.85 5.65 -12.54
CA PRO A 133 13.28 5.17 -11.67
C PRO A 133 13.33 4.61 -11.00
N THR A 134 13.04 4.20 -11.10
CA THR A 134 13.04 3.58 -10.22
C THR A 134 13.43 2.75 -9.63
N PRO A 135 13.50 2.21 -9.57
CA PRO A 135 13.73 1.55 -8.82
C PRO A 135 13.89 0.91 -8.22
N HIS A 136 13.53 0.50 -8.28
CA HIS A 136 13.58 -0.04 -7.55
C HIS A 136 13.33 -0.71 -6.94
N TYR A 137 13.24 -0.99 -7.11
CA TYR A 137 12.95 -1.61 -6.39
C TYR A 137 12.51 -1.67 -5.87
N VAL A 138 12.12 -1.69 -6.28
CA VAL A 138 11.53 -1.83 -5.56
C VAL A 138 11.67 -1.98 -5.33
#